data_0a578cdc313f8cb73bf9ac186eb75cba
#
_entry.id   0a578cdc313f8cb73bf9ac186eb75cba
#
_cell.length_a   1.000
_cell.length_b   1.000
_cell.length_c   1.000
_cell.angle_alpha   90.00
_cell.angle_beta   90.00
_cell.angle_gamma   90.00
#
_symmetry.space_group_name_H-M   'P 1'
#
loop_
_entity.id
_entity.type
_entity.pdbx_description
1 polymer ?
#
loop_
_entity_poly.entity_id
_entity_poly.type
_entity_poly.pdbx_seq_one_letter_code
_entity_poly.pdbx_strand_id
1 'polypeptide(L)'
;MGENYAGSQYIAYTTKIRAVLKELPSFAGDFFRGIENDTLVRTRYAYAVDMRTFFKYLVLQPEFSDKAITELTLADLDRVTTSTVEDFLSYVSYYTDDGDHEQINGERAKARKL
;
A
#
# COMPACT_ATOMS: atom_id res chain seq x y z
N MET A 1 -24.70 -21.13 -0.66
CA MET A 1 -24.63 -19.88 0.08
C MET A 1 -23.21 -19.49 0.37
N GLY A 2 -22.40 -20.40 0.89
CA GLY A 2 -21.01 -20.10 1.18
C GLY A 2 -20.22 -19.69 -0.04
N GLU A 3 -20.46 -20.32 -1.17
CA GLU A 3 -19.79 -19.97 -2.40
C GLU A 3 -20.11 -18.55 -2.85
N ASN A 4 -21.40 -18.18 -2.79
CA ASN A 4 -21.82 -16.84 -3.19
C ASN A 4 -21.22 -15.78 -2.29
N TYR A 5 -21.17 -16.06 -1.00
CA TYR A 5 -20.58 -15.12 -0.05
C TYR A 5 -19.09 -14.96 -0.31
N ALA A 6 -18.36 -16.05 -0.47
CA ALA A 6 -16.92 -16.01 -0.73
C ALA A 6 -16.64 -15.32 -2.06
N GLY A 7 -17.44 -15.58 -3.09
CA GLY A 7 -17.31 -14.92 -4.38
C GLY A 7 -17.55 -13.42 -4.29
N SER A 8 -18.54 -13.02 -3.51
CA SER A 8 -18.85 -11.60 -3.31
C SER A 8 -17.71 -10.89 -2.61
N GLN A 9 -17.11 -11.51 -1.58
CA GLN A 9 -15.98 -10.94 -0.89
C GLN A 9 -14.77 -10.82 -1.83
N TYR A 10 -14.52 -11.85 -2.61
CA TYR A 10 -13.41 -11.84 -3.56
C TYR A 10 -13.57 -10.67 -4.54
N ILE A 11 -14.75 -10.50 -5.09
CA ILE A 11 -15.04 -9.43 -6.04
C ILE A 11 -14.87 -8.08 -5.37
N ALA A 12 -15.40 -7.91 -4.15
CA ALA A 12 -15.30 -6.65 -3.44
C ALA A 12 -13.84 -6.26 -3.16
N TYR A 13 -13.04 -7.21 -2.68
CA TYR A 13 -11.63 -6.92 -2.41
C TYR A 13 -10.84 -6.73 -3.68
N THR A 14 -11.13 -7.49 -4.73
CA THR A 14 -10.46 -7.31 -6.01
C THR A 14 -10.72 -5.91 -6.55
N THR A 15 -11.95 -5.43 -6.45
CA THR A 15 -12.32 -4.09 -6.88
C THR A 15 -11.55 -3.03 -6.08
N LYS A 16 -11.45 -3.21 -4.77
CA LYS A 16 -10.69 -2.28 -3.92
C LYS A 16 -9.20 -2.28 -4.25
N ILE A 17 -8.64 -3.46 -4.48
CA ILE A 17 -7.23 -3.58 -4.85
C ILE A 17 -6.98 -2.85 -6.17
N ARG A 18 -7.84 -3.05 -7.17
CA ARG A 18 -7.69 -2.37 -8.46
C ARG A 18 -7.73 -0.86 -8.31
N ALA A 19 -8.60 -0.36 -7.45
CA ALA A 19 -8.70 1.08 -7.19
C ALA A 19 -7.39 1.60 -6.58
N VAL A 20 -6.82 0.87 -5.63
CA VAL A 20 -5.54 1.27 -5.02
C VAL A 20 -4.42 1.20 -6.06
N LEU A 21 -4.38 0.16 -6.88
CA LEU A 21 -3.32 -0.01 -7.88
C LEU A 21 -3.26 1.15 -8.87
N LYS A 22 -4.37 1.81 -9.14
CA LYS A 22 -4.38 2.99 -10.01
C LYS A 22 -3.58 4.15 -9.43
N GLU A 23 -3.40 4.17 -8.12
CA GLU A 23 -2.62 5.20 -7.44
C GLU A 23 -1.17 4.82 -7.27
N LEU A 24 -0.78 3.60 -7.66
CA LEU A 24 0.55 3.07 -7.42
C LEU A 24 1.38 3.04 -8.71
N PRO A 25 2.71 2.88 -8.59
CA PRO A 25 3.55 2.69 -9.77
C PRO A 25 3.15 1.43 -10.54
N SER A 26 3.44 1.43 -11.83
CA SER A 26 3.04 0.31 -12.69
C SER A 26 3.62 -1.03 -12.27
N PHE A 27 4.81 -1.04 -11.68
CA PHE A 27 5.42 -2.31 -11.22
C PHE A 27 4.63 -2.97 -10.09
N ALA A 28 3.79 -2.21 -9.37
CA ALA A 28 2.98 -2.77 -8.31
C ALA A 28 1.98 -3.80 -8.86
N GLY A 29 1.42 -3.56 -10.04
CA GLY A 29 0.53 -4.51 -10.67
C GLY A 29 1.21 -5.85 -10.95
N ASP A 30 2.46 -5.79 -11.39
CA ASP A 30 3.24 -7.00 -11.64
C ASP A 30 3.49 -7.77 -10.34
N PHE A 31 3.82 -7.06 -9.27
CA PHE A 31 4.02 -7.69 -7.98
C PHE A 31 2.75 -8.43 -7.53
N PHE A 32 1.59 -7.78 -7.62
CA PHE A 32 0.34 -8.38 -7.17
C PHE A 32 -0.08 -9.56 -8.02
N ARG A 33 0.20 -9.53 -9.32
CA ARG A 33 -0.03 -10.70 -10.16
C ARG A 33 0.87 -11.87 -9.73
N GLY A 34 2.10 -11.56 -9.33
CA GLY A 34 3.05 -12.59 -8.91
C GLY A 34 2.65 -13.33 -7.65
N ILE A 35 1.92 -12.68 -6.74
CA ILE A 35 1.53 -13.30 -5.47
C ILE A 35 0.06 -13.74 -5.45
N GLU A 36 -0.65 -13.59 -6.56
CA GLU A 36 -2.10 -13.80 -6.61
C GLU A 36 -2.51 -15.19 -6.15
N ASN A 37 -1.77 -16.20 -6.57
CA ASN A 37 -2.10 -17.59 -6.27
C ASN A 37 -1.64 -18.04 -4.88
N ASP A 38 -0.77 -17.27 -4.25
CA ASP A 38 -0.14 -17.65 -2.98
C ASP A 38 -0.71 -16.88 -1.78
N THR A 39 -1.61 -15.94 -2.02
CA THR A 39 -2.14 -15.09 -0.95
C THR A 39 -3.64 -14.98 -1.03
N LEU A 40 -4.25 -14.79 0.13
CA LEU A 40 -5.68 -14.49 0.20
C LEU A 40 -5.92 -13.07 -0.32
N VAL A 41 -7.09 -12.86 -0.91
CA VAL A 41 -7.42 -11.55 -1.47
C VAL A 41 -7.43 -10.46 -0.41
N ARG A 42 -7.83 -10.77 0.81
CA ARG A 42 -7.79 -9.82 1.93
C ARG A 42 -6.36 -9.41 2.27
N THR A 43 -5.45 -10.38 2.24
CA THR A 43 -4.03 -10.11 2.48
C THR A 43 -3.46 -9.22 1.39
N ARG A 44 -3.82 -9.48 0.13
CA ARG A 44 -3.37 -8.62 -0.97
C ARG A 44 -3.89 -7.19 -0.81
N TYR A 45 -5.12 -7.04 -0.36
CA TYR A 45 -5.66 -5.71 -0.11
C TYR A 45 -4.87 -4.99 0.97
N ALA A 46 -4.54 -5.69 2.07
CA ALA A 46 -3.72 -5.11 3.13
C ALA A 46 -2.36 -4.66 2.59
N TYR A 47 -1.73 -5.48 1.76
CA TYR A 47 -0.45 -5.10 1.13
C TYR A 47 -0.61 -3.88 0.25
N ALA A 48 -1.68 -3.80 -0.52
CA ALA A 48 -1.92 -2.66 -1.41
C ALA A 48 -2.05 -1.36 -0.62
N VAL A 49 -2.79 -1.39 0.47
CA VAL A 49 -2.97 -0.23 1.34
C VAL A 49 -1.64 0.19 1.97
N ASP A 50 -0.86 -0.78 2.45
CA ASP A 50 0.45 -0.49 3.05
C ASP A 50 1.41 0.09 2.03
N MET A 51 1.42 -0.43 0.81
CA MET A 51 2.24 0.11 -0.26
C MET A 51 1.85 1.56 -0.57
N ARG A 52 0.56 1.82 -0.66
CA ARG A 52 0.09 3.17 -0.92
C ARG A 52 0.59 4.14 0.16
N THR A 53 0.49 3.72 1.42
CA THR A 53 0.95 4.53 2.54
C THR A 53 2.45 4.80 2.43
N PHE A 54 3.22 3.78 2.12
CA PHE A 54 4.67 3.95 1.97
C PHE A 54 5.02 4.87 0.80
N PHE A 55 4.39 4.70 -0.35
CA PHE A 55 4.69 5.54 -1.50
C PHE A 55 4.25 6.99 -1.30
N LYS A 56 3.14 7.21 -0.58
CA LYS A 56 2.75 8.57 -0.21
C LYS A 56 3.82 9.23 0.65
N TYR A 57 4.39 8.48 1.59
CA TYR A 57 5.49 8.98 2.40
C TYR A 57 6.72 9.26 1.54
N LEU A 58 7.06 8.33 0.66
CA LEU A 58 8.27 8.40 -0.14
C LEU A 58 8.33 9.66 -1.00
N VAL A 59 7.22 10.02 -1.65
CA VAL A 59 7.21 11.20 -2.51
C VAL A 59 7.24 12.52 -1.73
N LEU A 60 7.10 12.46 -0.41
CA LEU A 60 7.32 13.64 0.43
C LEU A 60 8.79 13.87 0.72
N GLN A 61 9.65 12.88 0.47
CA GLN A 61 11.07 12.99 0.72
C GLN A 61 11.76 13.78 -0.40
N PRO A 62 12.77 14.59 -0.07
CA PRO A 62 13.41 15.43 -1.09
C PRO A 62 13.93 14.67 -2.30
N GLU A 63 14.41 13.44 -2.11
CA GLU A 63 14.98 12.64 -3.18
C GLU A 63 13.94 12.24 -4.23
N PHE A 64 12.66 12.26 -3.88
CA PHE A 64 11.59 11.78 -4.74
C PHE A 64 10.48 12.81 -4.95
N SER A 65 10.65 14.04 -4.45
CA SER A 65 9.57 15.02 -4.41
C SER A 65 9.18 15.57 -5.79
N ASP A 66 9.99 15.32 -6.80
CA ASP A 66 9.68 15.75 -8.17
C ASP A 66 8.84 14.76 -8.94
N LYS A 67 8.43 13.65 -8.30
CA LYS A 67 7.67 12.60 -8.95
C LYS A 67 6.32 12.40 -8.31
N ALA A 68 5.34 12.08 -9.14
CA ALA A 68 4.08 11.55 -8.66
C ALA A 68 4.27 10.06 -8.30
N ILE A 69 3.40 9.53 -7.46
CA ILE A 69 3.52 8.12 -7.06
C ILE A 69 3.53 7.19 -8.28
N THR A 70 2.66 7.46 -9.25
CA THR A 70 2.55 6.63 -10.45
C THR A 70 3.79 6.68 -11.33
N GLU A 71 4.65 7.67 -11.13
CA GLU A 71 5.87 7.84 -11.92
C GLU A 71 7.09 7.14 -11.32
N LEU A 72 6.95 6.61 -10.11
CA LEU A 72 8.05 5.89 -9.48
C LEU A 72 8.39 4.62 -10.26
N THR A 73 9.68 4.29 -10.30
CA THR A 73 10.19 3.14 -11.04
C THR A 73 10.95 2.21 -10.09
N LEU A 74 11.27 1.02 -10.59
CA LEU A 74 12.12 0.11 -9.81
C LEU A 74 13.49 0.71 -9.53
N ALA A 75 14.01 1.51 -10.45
CA ALA A 75 15.26 2.21 -10.22
C ALA A 75 15.15 3.17 -9.04
N ASP A 76 14.00 3.82 -8.87
CA ASP A 76 13.76 4.66 -7.70
C ASP A 76 13.79 3.85 -6.42
N LEU A 77 13.22 2.65 -6.44
CA LEU A 77 13.23 1.79 -5.26
C LEU A 77 14.65 1.37 -4.85
N ASP A 78 15.57 1.26 -5.81
CA ASP A 78 16.96 0.94 -5.51
C ASP A 78 17.61 2.03 -4.66
N ARG A 79 17.05 3.22 -4.64
CA ARG A 79 17.55 4.34 -3.86
C ARG A 79 17.00 4.37 -2.44
N VAL A 80 16.04 3.50 -2.13
CA VAL A 80 15.46 3.38 -0.79
C VAL A 80 16.44 2.61 0.08
N THR A 81 16.79 3.17 1.21
CA THR A 81 17.77 2.58 2.13
C THR A 81 17.06 2.07 3.39
N THR A 82 17.80 1.32 4.20
CA THR A 82 17.32 0.91 5.51
C THR A 82 16.90 2.12 6.34
N SER A 83 17.68 3.19 6.25
CA SER A 83 17.36 4.45 6.96
C SER A 83 16.01 5.01 6.50
N THR A 84 15.74 4.97 5.19
CA THR A 84 14.46 5.44 4.65
C THR A 84 13.30 4.64 5.26
N VAL A 85 13.46 3.32 5.35
CA VAL A 85 12.41 2.46 5.90
C VAL A 85 12.22 2.73 7.39
N GLU A 86 13.32 2.90 8.12
CA GLU A 86 13.25 3.21 9.56
C GLU A 86 12.54 4.54 9.79
N ASP A 87 12.85 5.54 8.99
CA ASP A 87 12.20 6.84 9.07
C ASP A 87 10.71 6.73 8.78
N PHE A 88 10.35 5.91 7.79
CA PHE A 88 8.95 5.66 7.49
C PHE A 88 8.22 5.03 8.67
N LEU A 89 8.82 4.03 9.30
CA LEU A 89 8.19 3.36 10.44
C LEU A 89 8.00 4.33 11.61
N SER A 90 8.96 5.21 11.84
CA SER A 90 8.84 6.26 12.85
C SER A 90 7.73 7.25 12.51
N TYR A 91 7.66 7.64 11.25
CA TYR A 91 6.62 8.54 10.75
C TYR A 91 5.24 7.96 11.01
N VAL A 92 5.04 6.70 10.68
CA VAL A 92 3.74 6.05 10.87
C VAL A 92 3.39 5.93 12.35
N SER A 93 4.37 5.60 13.19
CA SER A 93 4.16 5.52 14.64
C SER A 93 3.76 6.87 15.21
N TYR A 94 4.45 7.93 14.77
CA TYR A 94 4.15 9.28 15.22
C TYR A 94 2.70 9.66 14.92
N TYR A 95 2.27 9.45 13.69
CA TYR A 95 0.91 9.80 13.32
C TYR A 95 -0.13 8.89 13.94
N THR A 96 0.24 7.68 14.30
CA THR A 96 -0.65 6.80 15.03
C THR A 96 -0.95 7.35 16.43
N ASP A 97 0.07 7.95 17.04
CA ASP A 97 -0.08 8.52 18.38
C ASP A 97 -0.74 9.90 18.35
N ASP A 98 -0.52 10.66 17.29
CA ASP A 98 -0.94 12.05 17.18
C ASP A 98 -2.44 12.20 16.89
N GLY A 99 -2.98 11.38 16.02
CA GLY A 99 -4.39 11.50 15.65
C GLY A 99 -4.69 12.57 14.61
N ASP A 100 -3.78 13.50 14.38
CA ASP A 100 -4.01 14.58 13.41
C ASP A 100 -3.98 14.08 11.97
N HIS A 101 -3.47 12.90 11.77
CA HIS A 101 -3.38 12.29 10.44
C HIS A 101 -4.17 11.00 10.40
N GLU A 102 -5.40 11.09 10.89
CA GLU A 102 -6.29 9.95 11.04
C GLU A 102 -6.48 9.15 9.76
N GLN A 103 -6.49 9.82 8.63
CA GLN A 103 -6.71 9.12 7.37
C GLN A 103 -5.62 8.10 7.09
N ILE A 104 -4.36 8.48 7.27
CA ILE A 104 -3.24 7.57 7.07
C ILE A 104 -3.28 6.47 8.12
N ASN A 105 -3.49 6.86 9.38
CA ASN A 105 -3.58 5.91 10.47
C ASN A 105 -4.74 4.95 10.28
N GLY A 106 -5.88 5.47 9.84
CA GLY A 106 -7.06 4.66 9.61
C GLY A 106 -6.82 3.58 8.57
N GLU A 107 -6.18 3.94 7.48
CA GLU A 107 -5.86 2.98 6.42
C GLU A 107 -4.92 1.90 6.91
N ARG A 108 -3.86 2.28 7.66
CA ARG A 108 -2.94 1.30 8.20
C ARG A 108 -3.61 0.40 9.23
N ALA A 109 -4.42 0.98 10.10
CA ALA A 109 -5.13 0.21 11.11
C ALA A 109 -6.08 -0.80 10.48
N LYS A 110 -6.78 -0.39 9.43
CA LYS A 110 -7.66 -1.31 8.70
C LYS A 110 -6.86 -2.44 8.06
N ALA A 111 -5.74 -2.11 7.43
CA ALA A 111 -4.90 -3.11 6.80
C ALA A 111 -4.36 -4.12 7.82
N ARG A 112 -3.92 -3.65 8.98
CA ARG A 112 -3.41 -4.53 10.01
C ARG A 112 -4.47 -5.46 10.58
N LYS A 113 -5.69 -4.98 10.67
CA LYS A 113 -6.78 -5.76 11.24
C LYS A 113 -7.37 -6.76 10.25
N LEU A 114 -7.11 -6.55 8.99
CA LEU A 114 -7.57 -7.48 7.98
C LEU A 114 -6.72 -8.74 7.95
#